data_77e7306956a053106c8c8bb0d70c144b
#
_entry.id   77e7306956a053106c8c8bb0d70c144b
#
_cell.length_a   1.000
_cell.length_b   1.000
_cell.length_c   1.000
_cell.angle_alpha   90.00
_cell.angle_beta   90.00
_cell.angle_gamma   90.00
#
_symmetry.space_group_name_H-M   'P 1'
#
loop_
_entity.id
_entity.type
_entity.pdbx_description
1 polymer ?
#
loop_
_entity_poly.entity_id
_entity_poly.type
_entity_poly.pdbx_seq_one_letter_code
_entity_poly.pdbx_strand_id
1 'polypeptide(L)'
;MKKIFSLIALFSLVATAQVSNNSMERFPVFPACEGQELKALENCFYNQVQDFVYNNFKVPAALQEKNYKGSLIVLFEVNDQGNFKVIYVDAVEESLASEGRRVFGQMPKISPPTHNGQPTYAKYTIKIGIPLQSAAEIQAQKEAELAAEKAAQEYRPNTAYLKELDNMKYNTFSNPQFKSHLNIPFSHSYYSQFDDEMNQVGANNHTGSKPYAYAEVSKYYDLTAENQKLLKNKQGWWGKKLWDESLVQIQGEDYWFTLNPILDLQFGKSDPSVSSYTYVNTRGIQFNGGLGSQLNFTTTIYESQGRFADYFNRYAESIAPDGGNPAIIPGIGIAKRFKTDAYDFPLAEANLAYTPSKFINMNLGYGRNFIGDGYRSLLWSDGASPYPYFKLNTTFWKIKYTNLYTWLKDVRPEATLDRTYATKFAASHYLSLNVTNKWNIGLFESVVWANNNNRGFDMSFV
;
A
#
# COMPACT_ATOMS: atom_id res chain seq x y z
N MET A 1 30.95 23.42 1.60
CA MET A 1 30.09 23.00 0.47
C MET A 1 30.70 21.90 -0.43
N LYS A 2 32.01 21.64 -0.47
CA LYS A 2 32.66 20.60 -1.33
C LYS A 2 32.65 19.18 -0.73
N LYS A 3 32.27 18.96 0.53
CA LYS A 3 32.28 17.63 1.19
C LYS A 3 30.92 16.95 1.29
N ILE A 4 29.83 17.65 0.95
CA ILE A 4 28.48 17.06 0.94
C ILE A 4 28.17 16.40 -0.42
N PHE A 5 28.79 16.85 -1.49
CA PHE A 5 28.64 16.25 -2.81
C PHE A 5 29.30 14.87 -2.95
N SER A 6 30.27 14.54 -2.09
CA SER A 6 30.98 13.24 -2.15
C SER A 6 30.17 12.07 -1.56
N LEU A 7 29.14 12.36 -0.73
CA LEU A 7 28.32 11.30 -0.12
C LEU A 7 27.13 10.89 -1.01
N ILE A 8 26.72 11.78 -1.91
CA ILE A 8 25.64 11.48 -2.88
C ILE A 8 26.16 10.70 -4.09
N ALA A 9 27.46 10.84 -4.41
CA ALA A 9 28.09 10.11 -5.50
C ALA A 9 28.37 8.63 -5.21
N LEU A 10 28.27 8.21 -3.92
CA LEU A 10 28.46 6.78 -3.55
C LEU A 10 27.16 5.96 -3.66
N PHE A 11 26.00 6.59 -3.80
CA PHE A 11 24.72 5.89 -3.98
C PHE A 11 24.33 5.67 -5.45
N SER A 12 25.03 6.28 -6.38
CA SER A 12 24.75 6.17 -7.83
C SER A 12 25.52 5.08 -8.57
N LEU A 13 26.26 4.21 -7.84
CA LEU A 13 27.09 3.14 -8.44
C LEU A 13 26.55 1.72 -8.22
N VAL A 14 25.29 1.56 -7.82
CA VAL A 14 24.66 0.24 -7.63
C VAL A 14 23.51 -0.02 -8.62
N ALA A 15 23.41 0.71 -9.69
CA ALA A 15 22.30 0.54 -10.63
C ALA A 15 22.74 0.37 -12.09
N THR A 16 23.79 -0.44 -12.35
CA THR A 16 24.00 -0.99 -13.71
C THR A 16 24.71 -2.33 -13.65
N ALA A 17 24.18 -3.29 -12.92
CA ALA A 17 24.31 -4.67 -13.29
C ALA A 17 23.03 -5.02 -14.09
N GLN A 18 22.93 -4.52 -15.31
CA GLN A 18 22.22 -5.26 -16.34
C GLN A 18 23.02 -6.54 -16.54
N VAL A 19 22.65 -7.57 -15.80
CA VAL A 19 22.92 -8.94 -16.22
C VAL A 19 22.13 -9.11 -17.51
N SER A 20 22.79 -8.86 -18.63
CA SER A 20 22.35 -9.38 -19.91
C SER A 20 22.56 -10.90 -19.84
N ASN A 21 21.66 -11.61 -19.17
CA ASN A 21 21.49 -13.04 -19.37
C ASN A 21 20.87 -13.22 -20.77
N ASN A 22 21.64 -12.99 -21.80
CA ASN A 22 21.47 -13.59 -23.11
C ASN A 22 21.93 -15.06 -23.03
N SER A 23 21.43 -15.84 -22.07
CA SER A 23 21.39 -17.28 -22.20
C SER A 23 20.39 -17.55 -23.32
N MET A 24 20.85 -17.85 -24.52
CA MET A 24 20.00 -18.27 -25.62
C MET A 24 19.46 -19.67 -25.31
N GLU A 25 18.42 -19.71 -24.46
CA GLU A 25 17.63 -20.92 -24.27
C GLU A 25 16.73 -21.11 -25.45
N ARG A 26 16.82 -22.26 -26.08
CA ARG A 26 15.93 -22.64 -27.18
C ARG A 26 15.07 -23.81 -26.77
N PHE A 27 13.77 -23.68 -26.99
CA PHE A 27 12.81 -24.78 -26.78
C PHE A 27 13.13 -26.00 -27.63
N PRO A 28 12.72 -27.21 -27.20
CA PRO A 28 12.76 -28.40 -28.03
C PRO A 28 11.97 -28.20 -29.31
N VAL A 29 12.45 -28.76 -30.41
CA VAL A 29 11.86 -28.49 -31.72
C VAL A 29 11.29 -29.77 -32.32
N PHE A 30 9.97 -29.77 -32.51
CA PHE A 30 9.34 -30.78 -33.38
C PHE A 30 9.68 -30.52 -34.85
N PRO A 31 9.71 -31.55 -35.72
CA PRO A 31 9.98 -31.35 -37.15
C PRO A 31 9.05 -30.30 -37.79
N ALA A 32 7.81 -30.21 -37.35
CA ALA A 32 6.83 -29.23 -37.85
C ALA A 32 7.13 -27.79 -37.39
N CYS A 33 8.00 -27.59 -36.41
CA CYS A 33 8.39 -26.28 -35.84
C CYS A 33 9.74 -25.81 -36.35
N GLU A 34 10.41 -26.55 -37.26
CA GLU A 34 11.73 -26.16 -37.78
C GLU A 34 11.66 -24.83 -38.54
N GLY A 35 12.69 -24.00 -38.35
CA GLY A 35 12.77 -22.69 -39.03
C GLY A 35 11.96 -21.56 -38.43
N GLN A 36 11.24 -21.79 -37.33
CA GLN A 36 10.53 -20.71 -36.63
C GLN A 36 11.44 -19.87 -35.77
N GLU A 37 11.06 -18.60 -35.55
CA GLU A 37 11.74 -17.69 -34.64
C GLU A 37 11.61 -18.15 -33.18
N LEU A 38 12.58 -17.80 -32.35
CA LEU A 38 12.65 -18.21 -30.92
C LEU A 38 11.36 -17.97 -30.14
N LYS A 39 10.68 -16.84 -30.38
CA LYS A 39 9.42 -16.51 -29.72
C LYS A 39 8.22 -17.36 -30.16
N ALA A 40 8.26 -17.88 -31.38
CA ALA A 40 7.21 -18.74 -31.93
C ALA A 40 7.42 -20.21 -31.59
N LEU A 41 8.66 -20.62 -31.30
CA LEU A 41 9.00 -22.00 -30.96
C LEU A 41 8.30 -22.51 -29.69
N GLU A 42 8.16 -21.69 -28.67
CA GLU A 42 7.47 -22.07 -27.45
C GLU A 42 6.01 -22.44 -27.73
N ASN A 43 5.29 -21.57 -28.43
CA ASN A 43 3.90 -21.83 -28.80
C ASN A 43 3.77 -23.05 -29.71
N CYS A 44 4.67 -23.17 -30.69
CA CYS A 44 4.68 -24.33 -31.57
C CYS A 44 4.92 -25.62 -30.80
N PHE A 45 5.87 -25.65 -29.90
CA PHE A 45 6.18 -26.81 -29.05
C PHE A 45 4.95 -27.25 -28.25
N TYR A 46 4.32 -26.33 -27.50
CA TYR A 46 3.13 -26.66 -26.71
C TYR A 46 1.94 -27.08 -27.58
N ASN A 47 1.74 -26.46 -28.73
CA ASN A 47 0.68 -26.85 -29.67
C ASN A 47 0.91 -28.28 -30.19
N GLN A 48 2.14 -28.64 -30.56
CA GLN A 48 2.44 -30.01 -31.01
C GLN A 48 2.27 -31.04 -29.89
N VAL A 49 2.65 -30.72 -28.66
CA VAL A 49 2.41 -31.59 -27.51
C VAL A 49 0.90 -31.75 -27.26
N GLN A 50 0.13 -30.67 -27.33
CA GLN A 50 -1.32 -30.69 -27.15
C GLN A 50 -2.03 -31.51 -28.23
N ASP A 51 -1.66 -31.33 -29.49
CA ASP A 51 -2.24 -32.10 -30.63
C ASP A 51 -1.87 -33.58 -30.52
N PHE A 52 -0.65 -33.89 -30.11
CA PHE A 52 -0.27 -35.30 -29.89
C PHE A 52 -1.11 -35.92 -28.78
N VAL A 53 -1.32 -35.20 -27.67
CA VAL A 53 -2.19 -35.66 -26.56
C VAL A 53 -3.63 -35.81 -27.07
N TYR A 54 -4.17 -34.84 -27.75
CA TYR A 54 -5.52 -34.88 -28.31
C TYR A 54 -5.76 -36.11 -29.14
N ASN A 55 -4.82 -36.49 -30.00
CA ASN A 55 -4.94 -37.61 -30.90
C ASN A 55 -4.72 -39.00 -30.26
N ASN A 56 -3.97 -39.07 -29.16
CA ASN A 56 -3.54 -40.34 -28.58
C ASN A 56 -4.10 -40.65 -27.18
N PHE A 57 -4.67 -39.65 -26.51
CA PHE A 57 -5.23 -39.78 -25.15
C PHE A 57 -6.66 -40.35 -25.22
N LYS A 58 -6.88 -41.43 -24.48
CA LYS A 58 -8.18 -42.05 -24.38
C LYS A 58 -8.76 -41.83 -22.97
N VAL A 59 -9.83 -41.08 -22.89
CA VAL A 59 -10.53 -40.90 -21.60
C VAL A 59 -11.07 -42.27 -21.17
N PRO A 60 -10.78 -42.70 -19.93
CA PRO A 60 -11.28 -44.01 -19.42
C PRO A 60 -12.79 -44.11 -19.50
N ALA A 61 -13.31 -45.28 -19.93
CA ALA A 61 -14.75 -45.50 -20.19
C ALA A 61 -15.62 -45.14 -18.98
N ALA A 62 -15.19 -45.52 -17.76
CA ALA A 62 -15.90 -45.17 -16.51
C ALA A 62 -16.06 -43.67 -16.26
N LEU A 63 -15.18 -42.85 -16.81
CA LEU A 63 -15.24 -41.38 -16.71
C LEU A 63 -16.04 -40.76 -17.88
N GLN A 64 -16.04 -41.43 -19.05
CA GLN A 64 -16.88 -41.03 -20.17
C GLN A 64 -18.36 -41.20 -19.83
N GLU A 65 -18.75 -42.33 -19.25
CA GLU A 65 -20.13 -42.62 -18.81
C GLU A 65 -20.65 -41.61 -17.79
N LYS A 66 -19.74 -41.06 -16.94
CA LYS A 66 -20.07 -40.06 -15.93
C LYS A 66 -20.05 -38.63 -16.46
N ASN A 67 -19.79 -38.40 -17.77
CA ASN A 67 -19.57 -37.06 -18.35
C ASN A 67 -18.57 -36.22 -17.55
N TYR A 68 -17.47 -36.84 -17.12
CA TYR A 68 -16.47 -36.23 -16.27
C TYR A 68 -15.91 -34.97 -16.91
N LYS A 69 -15.86 -33.89 -16.12
CA LYS A 69 -15.20 -32.61 -16.49
C LYS A 69 -14.11 -32.31 -15.48
N GLY A 70 -12.90 -32.12 -15.96
CA GLY A 70 -11.76 -31.86 -15.08
C GLY A 70 -10.49 -31.59 -15.88
N SER A 71 -9.36 -31.73 -15.23
CA SER A 71 -8.06 -31.61 -15.88
C SER A 71 -7.02 -32.47 -15.18
N LEU A 72 -5.96 -32.81 -15.91
CA LEU A 72 -4.73 -33.35 -15.34
C LEU A 72 -3.56 -32.43 -15.72
N ILE A 73 -2.54 -32.42 -14.87
CA ILE A 73 -1.30 -31.66 -15.10
C ILE A 73 -0.17 -32.66 -15.23
N VAL A 74 0.56 -32.57 -16.32
CA VAL A 74 1.72 -33.43 -16.57
C VAL A 74 2.99 -32.60 -16.49
N LEU A 75 3.87 -32.94 -15.57
CA LEU A 75 5.25 -32.44 -15.48
C LEU A 75 6.15 -33.47 -16.18
N PHE A 76 6.83 -33.05 -17.21
CA PHE A 76 7.71 -33.89 -18.01
C PHE A 76 9.01 -33.19 -18.34
N GLU A 77 10.01 -33.97 -18.68
CA GLU A 77 11.35 -33.52 -19.10
C GLU A 77 11.57 -33.94 -20.55
N VAL A 78 12.17 -33.05 -21.33
CA VAL A 78 12.80 -33.41 -22.60
C VAL A 78 14.32 -33.44 -22.34
N ASN A 79 14.92 -34.61 -22.49
CA ASN A 79 16.34 -34.78 -22.19
C ASN A 79 17.23 -34.26 -23.35
N ASP A 80 18.55 -34.29 -23.15
CA ASP A 80 19.60 -33.89 -24.10
C ASP A 80 19.62 -34.71 -25.39
N GLN A 81 18.93 -35.84 -25.43
CA GLN A 81 18.73 -36.68 -26.60
C GLN A 81 17.41 -36.44 -27.31
N GLY A 82 16.56 -35.56 -26.77
CA GLY A 82 15.23 -35.24 -27.32
C GLY A 82 14.13 -36.25 -26.96
N ASN A 83 14.33 -37.09 -25.96
CA ASN A 83 13.31 -38.01 -25.48
C ASN A 83 12.49 -37.42 -24.35
N PHE A 84 11.19 -37.74 -24.34
CA PHE A 84 10.28 -37.32 -23.29
C PHE A 84 10.34 -38.28 -22.10
N LYS A 85 10.37 -37.74 -20.89
CA LYS A 85 10.32 -38.47 -19.63
C LYS A 85 9.31 -37.82 -18.70
N VAL A 86 8.25 -38.56 -18.32
CA VAL A 86 7.29 -38.09 -17.30
C VAL A 86 7.96 -38.07 -15.94
N ILE A 87 7.89 -36.94 -15.26
CA ILE A 87 8.35 -36.77 -13.88
C ILE A 87 7.19 -36.99 -12.91
N TYR A 88 6.07 -36.33 -13.16
CA TYR A 88 4.91 -36.40 -12.29
C TYR A 88 3.63 -36.11 -13.08
N VAL A 89 2.53 -36.77 -12.69
CA VAL A 89 1.20 -36.50 -13.21
C VAL A 89 0.28 -36.24 -12.03
N ASP A 90 -0.33 -35.08 -12.00
CA ASP A 90 -1.35 -34.68 -11.04
C ASP A 90 -2.73 -34.82 -11.68
N ALA A 91 -3.54 -35.69 -11.13
CA ALA A 91 -4.91 -35.93 -11.58
C ALA A 91 -5.75 -36.40 -10.42
N VAL A 92 -7.01 -35.99 -10.36
CA VAL A 92 -7.98 -36.47 -9.32
C VAL A 92 -8.22 -37.96 -9.43
N GLU A 93 -8.23 -38.46 -10.66
CA GLU A 93 -8.48 -39.89 -10.94
C GLU A 93 -7.19 -40.56 -11.42
N GLU A 94 -6.74 -41.63 -10.72
CA GLU A 94 -5.51 -42.35 -11.06
C GLU A 94 -5.54 -42.98 -12.46
N SER A 95 -6.72 -43.32 -12.97
CA SER A 95 -6.91 -43.77 -14.33
C SER A 95 -6.50 -42.73 -15.38
N LEU A 96 -6.76 -41.46 -15.13
CA LEU A 96 -6.28 -40.35 -15.98
C LEU A 96 -4.78 -40.16 -15.85
N ALA A 97 -4.23 -40.30 -14.65
CA ALA A 97 -2.78 -40.21 -14.43
C ALA A 97 -2.04 -41.34 -15.18
N SER A 98 -2.55 -42.52 -15.12
CA SER A 98 -2.00 -43.69 -15.84
C SER A 98 -2.04 -43.48 -17.36
N GLU A 99 -3.14 -42.98 -17.89
CA GLU A 99 -3.29 -42.71 -19.30
C GLU A 99 -2.36 -41.55 -19.74
N GLY A 100 -2.20 -40.50 -18.91
CA GLY A 100 -1.23 -39.43 -19.15
C GLY A 100 0.21 -39.96 -19.27
N ARG A 101 0.62 -40.83 -18.31
CA ARG A 101 1.96 -41.48 -18.37
C ARG A 101 2.11 -42.32 -19.64
N ARG A 102 1.07 -43.08 -20.07
CA ARG A 102 1.11 -43.87 -21.29
C ARG A 102 1.31 -42.99 -22.53
N VAL A 103 0.53 -41.92 -22.68
CA VAL A 103 0.59 -41.07 -23.86
C VAL A 103 1.95 -40.35 -23.96
N PHE A 104 2.43 -39.79 -22.86
CA PHE A 104 3.74 -39.14 -22.86
C PHE A 104 4.93 -40.11 -23.07
N GLY A 105 4.76 -41.37 -22.68
CA GLY A 105 5.73 -42.41 -22.99
C GLY A 105 5.79 -42.79 -24.49
N GLN A 106 4.80 -42.37 -25.28
CA GLN A 106 4.71 -42.61 -26.71
C GLN A 106 5.10 -41.38 -27.56
N MET A 107 5.50 -40.27 -26.91
CA MET A 107 5.94 -39.06 -27.60
C MET A 107 7.12 -39.37 -28.56
N PRO A 108 7.08 -38.82 -29.76
CA PRO A 108 8.19 -38.98 -30.70
C PRO A 108 9.47 -38.30 -30.19
N LYS A 109 10.61 -38.80 -30.61
CA LYS A 109 11.86 -38.12 -30.39
C LYS A 109 11.93 -36.83 -31.20
N ILE A 110 12.39 -35.75 -30.56
CA ILE A 110 12.48 -34.41 -31.18
C ILE A 110 13.89 -33.84 -30.99
N SER A 111 14.17 -32.70 -31.62
CA SER A 111 15.42 -31.97 -31.36
C SER A 111 15.42 -31.46 -29.92
N PRO A 112 16.49 -31.72 -29.14
CA PRO A 112 16.55 -31.38 -27.73
C PRO A 112 16.54 -29.87 -27.50
N PRO A 113 16.16 -29.38 -26.29
CA PRO A 113 16.35 -27.98 -25.91
C PRO A 113 17.88 -27.68 -25.87
N THR A 114 18.21 -26.43 -26.16
CA THR A 114 19.62 -26.01 -26.10
C THR A 114 19.81 -24.83 -25.20
N HIS A 115 20.93 -24.81 -24.48
CA HIS A 115 21.42 -23.68 -23.71
C HIS A 115 22.77 -23.23 -24.28
N ASN A 116 22.83 -21.98 -24.76
CA ASN A 116 24.02 -21.46 -25.46
C ASN A 116 24.47 -22.35 -26.62
N GLY A 117 23.53 -22.93 -27.35
CA GLY A 117 23.78 -23.80 -28.52
C GLY A 117 24.20 -25.25 -28.19
N GLN A 118 24.32 -25.60 -26.90
CA GLN A 118 24.62 -26.97 -26.49
C GLN A 118 23.34 -27.71 -26.07
N PRO A 119 23.12 -28.95 -26.50
CA PRO A 119 21.99 -29.78 -26.06
C PRO A 119 21.98 -29.89 -24.54
N THR A 120 20.77 -29.73 -23.97
CA THR A 120 20.56 -29.83 -22.53
C THR A 120 19.24 -30.54 -22.26
N TYR A 121 18.84 -30.63 -20.98
CA TYR A 121 17.51 -31.07 -20.60
C TYR A 121 16.71 -29.91 -20.08
N ALA A 122 15.41 -29.95 -20.27
CA ALA A 122 14.51 -28.95 -19.67
C ALA A 122 13.18 -29.57 -19.26
N LYS A 123 12.54 -28.99 -18.23
CA LYS A 123 11.28 -29.47 -17.65
C LYS A 123 10.14 -28.57 -18.09
N TYR A 124 9.03 -29.18 -18.44
CA TYR A 124 7.86 -28.51 -18.94
C TYR A 124 6.61 -29.01 -18.22
N THR A 125 5.61 -28.15 -18.13
CA THR A 125 4.33 -28.50 -17.53
C THR A 125 3.22 -28.20 -18.55
N ILE A 126 2.30 -29.16 -18.72
CA ILE A 126 1.11 -28.97 -19.55
C ILE A 126 -0.14 -29.35 -18.78
N LYS A 127 -1.18 -28.55 -18.92
CA LYS A 127 -2.52 -28.83 -18.40
C LYS A 127 -3.40 -29.36 -19.52
N ILE A 128 -3.96 -30.54 -19.34
CA ILE A 128 -4.84 -31.23 -20.29
C ILE A 128 -6.25 -31.19 -19.71
N GLY A 129 -7.16 -30.53 -20.40
CA GLY A 129 -8.58 -30.45 -20.05
C GLY A 129 -9.36 -31.68 -20.49
N ILE A 130 -10.40 -32.04 -19.75
CA ILE A 130 -11.37 -33.06 -20.15
C ILE A 130 -12.75 -32.42 -20.13
N PRO A 131 -13.48 -32.39 -21.24
CA PRO A 131 -13.21 -33.05 -22.54
C PRO A 131 -11.95 -32.52 -23.22
N LEU A 132 -11.29 -33.39 -23.98
CA LEU A 132 -10.08 -33.06 -24.72
C LEU A 132 -10.33 -31.99 -25.78
N GLN A 133 -9.38 -31.11 -25.95
CA GLN A 133 -9.40 -30.06 -26.98
C GLN A 133 -8.10 -30.08 -27.77
N SER A 134 -8.18 -29.84 -29.06
CA SER A 134 -7.00 -29.65 -29.93
C SER A 134 -6.35 -28.29 -29.63
N ALA A 135 -5.11 -28.12 -30.08
CA ALA A 135 -4.41 -26.82 -29.98
C ALA A 135 -5.19 -25.70 -30.72
N ALA A 136 -5.79 -26.00 -31.86
CA ALA A 136 -6.61 -25.04 -32.61
C ALA A 136 -7.87 -24.60 -31.85
N GLU A 137 -8.57 -25.53 -31.18
CA GLU A 137 -9.74 -25.21 -30.34
C GLU A 137 -9.39 -24.36 -29.15
N ILE A 138 -8.28 -24.68 -28.46
CA ILE A 138 -7.78 -23.88 -27.32
C ILE A 138 -7.40 -22.47 -27.78
N GLN A 139 -6.76 -22.34 -28.93
CA GLN A 139 -6.39 -21.04 -29.48
C GLN A 139 -7.64 -20.22 -29.86
N ALA A 140 -8.61 -20.82 -30.55
CA ALA A 140 -9.86 -20.17 -30.87
C ALA A 140 -10.66 -19.71 -29.64
N GLN A 141 -10.65 -20.52 -28.57
CA GLN A 141 -11.29 -20.15 -27.32
C GLN A 141 -10.59 -18.96 -26.66
N LYS A 142 -9.25 -18.94 -26.61
CA LYS A 142 -8.49 -17.80 -26.10
C LYS A 142 -8.73 -16.52 -26.90
N GLU A 143 -8.81 -16.62 -28.22
CA GLU A 143 -9.11 -15.46 -29.09
C GLU A 143 -10.53 -14.95 -28.87
N ALA A 144 -11.50 -15.86 -28.68
CA ALA A 144 -12.88 -15.49 -28.38
C ALA A 144 -13.00 -14.85 -26.98
N GLU A 145 -12.30 -15.36 -25.96
CA GLU A 145 -12.24 -14.77 -24.61
C GLU A 145 -11.60 -13.37 -24.66
N LEU A 146 -10.49 -13.21 -25.39
CA LEU A 146 -9.82 -11.92 -25.56
C LEU A 146 -10.69 -10.91 -26.32
N ALA A 147 -11.45 -11.38 -27.33
CA ALA A 147 -12.41 -10.55 -28.04
C ALA A 147 -13.60 -10.14 -27.16
N ALA A 148 -14.10 -11.07 -26.34
CA ALA A 148 -15.16 -10.79 -25.38
C ALA A 148 -14.69 -9.82 -24.28
N GLU A 149 -13.45 -9.95 -23.80
CA GLU A 149 -12.86 -9.04 -22.83
C GLU A 149 -12.65 -7.63 -23.43
N LYS A 150 -12.20 -7.53 -24.68
CA LYS A 150 -12.12 -6.27 -25.39
C LYS A 150 -13.49 -5.64 -25.61
N ALA A 151 -14.50 -6.44 -26.00
CA ALA A 151 -15.87 -5.97 -26.14
C ALA A 151 -16.48 -5.53 -24.80
N ALA A 152 -16.16 -6.21 -23.70
CA ALA A 152 -16.56 -5.80 -22.35
C ALA A 152 -15.85 -4.51 -21.89
N GLN A 153 -14.61 -4.28 -22.31
CA GLN A 153 -13.90 -3.01 -22.08
C GLN A 153 -14.46 -1.87 -22.97
N GLU A 154 -14.95 -2.17 -24.17
CA GLU A 154 -15.65 -1.19 -25.03
C GLU A 154 -17.11 -0.96 -24.60
N TYR A 155 -17.72 -1.88 -23.87
CA TYR A 155 -19.04 -1.68 -23.27
C TYR A 155 -18.93 -0.62 -22.18
N ARG A 156 -19.03 0.65 -22.57
CA ARG A 156 -19.22 1.76 -21.64
C ARG A 156 -20.67 1.72 -21.19
N PRO A 157 -20.93 1.31 -19.93
CA PRO A 157 -22.29 1.44 -19.40
C PRO A 157 -22.71 2.91 -19.50
N ASN A 158 -23.99 3.14 -19.67
CA ASN A 158 -24.60 4.45 -19.82
C ASN A 158 -23.92 5.51 -18.93
N THR A 159 -23.13 6.39 -19.55
CA THR A 159 -22.15 7.27 -18.92
C THR A 159 -22.76 8.50 -18.24
N ALA A 160 -24.09 8.54 -18.11
CA ALA A 160 -24.78 9.68 -17.49
C ALA A 160 -24.24 9.98 -16.09
N TYR A 161 -23.99 8.96 -15.27
CA TYR A 161 -23.44 9.14 -13.92
C TYR A 161 -21.92 9.40 -13.91
N LEU A 162 -21.17 8.94 -14.93
CA LEU A 162 -19.76 9.31 -15.09
C LEU A 162 -19.62 10.78 -15.47
N LYS A 163 -20.55 11.31 -16.27
CA LYS A 163 -20.63 12.74 -16.56
C LYS A 163 -20.96 13.57 -15.33
N GLU A 164 -21.69 13.01 -14.36
CA GLU A 164 -21.93 13.68 -13.07
C GLU A 164 -20.62 13.87 -12.27
N LEU A 165 -19.72 12.89 -12.32
CA LEU A 165 -18.39 13.00 -11.70
C LEU A 165 -17.46 13.94 -12.49
N ASP A 166 -17.53 13.93 -13.83
CA ASP A 166 -16.75 14.82 -14.71
C ASP A 166 -17.23 16.28 -14.63
N ASN A 167 -18.49 16.50 -14.28
CA ASN A 167 -19.08 17.83 -14.10
C ASN A 167 -18.79 18.44 -12.73
N MET A 168 -18.14 17.73 -11.80
CA MET A 168 -17.69 18.32 -10.55
C MET A 168 -16.63 19.38 -10.85
N LYS A 169 -16.92 20.63 -10.54
CA LYS A 169 -15.97 21.73 -10.70
C LYS A 169 -14.94 21.63 -9.59
N TYR A 170 -13.73 21.19 -9.93
CA TYR A 170 -12.58 21.22 -9.04
C TYR A 170 -11.87 22.57 -9.16
N ASN A 171 -11.67 23.21 -8.03
CA ASN A 171 -10.80 24.39 -7.97
C ASN A 171 -9.34 23.91 -7.92
N THR A 172 -8.49 24.48 -8.79
CA THR A 172 -7.05 24.24 -8.76
C THR A 172 -6.36 25.51 -8.27
N PHE A 173 -5.75 25.44 -7.09
CA PHE A 173 -5.03 26.56 -6.50
C PHE A 173 -3.58 26.56 -7.00
N SER A 174 -2.99 27.75 -7.12
CA SER A 174 -1.63 27.92 -7.67
C SER A 174 -0.51 27.54 -6.71
N ASN A 175 -0.80 27.45 -5.41
CA ASN A 175 0.20 27.09 -4.40
C ASN A 175 0.58 25.60 -4.52
N PRO A 176 1.88 25.24 -4.69
CA PRO A 176 2.34 23.85 -4.82
C PRO A 176 1.96 22.97 -3.63
N GLN A 177 2.00 23.52 -2.41
CA GLN A 177 1.61 22.79 -1.20
C GLN A 177 0.17 22.31 -1.26
N PHE A 178 -0.77 23.15 -1.69
CA PHE A 178 -2.18 22.81 -1.77
C PHE A 178 -2.57 21.96 -2.98
N LYS A 179 -1.68 21.81 -3.94
CA LYS A 179 -1.82 20.85 -5.05
C LYS A 179 -1.14 19.51 -4.76
N SER A 180 -0.39 19.44 -3.66
CA SER A 180 0.42 18.27 -3.32
C SER A 180 -0.38 17.13 -2.73
N HIS A 181 0.22 15.95 -2.72
CA HIS A 181 -0.26 14.78 -2.02
C HIS A 181 0.27 14.68 -0.58
N LEU A 182 0.80 15.78 -0.05
CA LEU A 182 1.21 15.89 1.33
C LEU A 182 -0.01 15.72 2.25
N ASN A 183 0.13 14.92 3.29
CA ASN A 183 -0.93 14.73 4.27
C ASN A 183 -1.13 16.00 5.10
N ILE A 184 -2.40 16.38 5.28
CA ILE A 184 -2.79 17.40 6.24
C ILE A 184 -2.73 16.79 7.64
N PRO A 185 -1.98 17.36 8.59
CA PRO A 185 -1.91 16.84 9.96
C PRO A 185 -3.31 16.70 10.56
N PHE A 186 -3.62 15.51 11.09
CA PHE A 186 -4.94 15.21 11.60
C PHE A 186 -5.17 15.85 12.96
N SER A 187 -6.19 16.69 13.03
CA SER A 187 -6.71 17.28 14.25
C SER A 187 -8.21 17.55 14.04
N HIS A 188 -9.05 17.13 14.96
CA HIS A 188 -10.50 17.35 14.84
C HIS A 188 -10.87 18.82 14.68
N SER A 189 -10.23 19.71 15.43
CA SER A 189 -10.47 21.15 15.35
C SER A 189 -10.04 21.78 14.02
N TYR A 190 -8.95 21.26 13.42
CA TYR A 190 -8.52 21.76 12.10
C TYR A 190 -9.40 21.22 10.98
N TYR A 191 -9.76 19.94 11.05
CA TYR A 191 -10.60 19.30 10.04
C TYR A 191 -12.03 19.83 10.02
N SER A 192 -12.57 20.27 11.17
CA SER A 192 -13.91 20.88 11.24
C SER A 192 -14.05 22.17 10.40
N GLN A 193 -12.95 22.80 9.98
CA GLN A 193 -12.96 23.97 9.12
C GLN A 193 -13.43 23.69 7.68
N PHE A 194 -13.31 22.46 7.22
CA PHE A 194 -13.68 22.06 5.87
C PHE A 194 -14.60 20.81 5.81
N ASP A 195 -15.07 20.34 6.95
CA ASP A 195 -15.97 19.18 7.02
C ASP A 195 -17.27 19.42 6.24
N ASP A 196 -17.85 20.62 6.31
CA ASP A 196 -19.09 20.94 5.61
C ASP A 196 -18.91 20.84 4.08
N GLU A 197 -17.83 21.42 3.54
CA GLU A 197 -17.54 21.38 2.11
C GLU A 197 -17.17 19.99 1.64
N MET A 198 -16.47 19.24 2.47
CA MET A 198 -16.09 17.85 2.19
C MET A 198 -17.27 16.89 2.21
N ASN A 199 -18.35 17.21 2.93
CA ASN A 199 -19.56 16.39 3.08
C ASN A 199 -20.77 16.90 2.31
N GLN A 200 -20.60 17.87 1.40
CA GLN A 200 -21.71 18.35 0.57
C GLN A 200 -22.32 17.24 -0.28
N VAL A 201 -23.63 17.32 -0.48
CA VAL A 201 -24.37 16.41 -1.35
C VAL A 201 -23.81 16.45 -2.76
N GLY A 202 -23.42 15.30 -3.28
CA GLY A 202 -22.81 15.17 -4.60
C GLY A 202 -21.28 15.22 -4.60
N ALA A 203 -20.64 15.50 -3.46
CA ALA A 203 -19.19 15.36 -3.35
C ALA A 203 -18.77 13.88 -3.50
N ASN A 204 -17.84 13.60 -4.41
CA ASN A 204 -17.23 12.26 -4.52
C ASN A 204 -16.04 12.17 -3.57
N ASN A 205 -16.33 12.21 -2.30
CA ASN A 205 -15.35 12.28 -1.25
C ASN A 205 -15.51 11.12 -0.26
N HIS A 206 -14.39 10.65 0.26
CA HIS A 206 -14.31 9.50 1.14
C HIS A 206 -13.76 9.95 2.49
N THR A 207 -14.63 10.58 3.30
CA THR A 207 -14.25 11.25 4.55
C THR A 207 -13.81 10.30 5.66
N GLY A 208 -14.19 9.04 5.59
CA GLY A 208 -13.91 8.08 6.66
C GLY A 208 -12.44 7.74 6.87
N SER A 209 -11.54 7.96 5.91
CA SER A 209 -10.11 7.64 6.05
C SER A 209 -9.24 8.91 6.12
N LYS A 210 -8.62 9.15 7.27
CA LYS A 210 -7.77 10.33 7.56
C LYS A 210 -6.34 9.88 7.92
N PRO A 211 -5.30 10.72 7.75
CA PRO A 211 -5.30 12.08 7.22
C PRO A 211 -5.64 12.17 5.72
N TYR A 212 -6.21 13.31 5.30
CA TYR A 212 -6.40 13.66 3.89
C TYR A 212 -5.11 14.25 3.30
N ALA A 213 -4.93 14.10 1.99
CA ALA A 213 -3.93 14.87 1.27
C ALA A 213 -4.47 16.28 0.92
N TYR A 214 -3.58 17.26 0.79
CA TYR A 214 -3.96 18.60 0.32
C TYR A 214 -4.71 18.56 -1.01
N ALA A 215 -4.29 17.70 -1.93
CA ALA A 215 -4.95 17.52 -3.22
C ALA A 215 -6.41 17.00 -3.10
N GLU A 216 -6.76 16.29 -2.04
CA GLU A 216 -8.13 15.84 -1.80
C GLU A 216 -9.01 17.00 -1.30
N VAL A 217 -8.54 17.73 -0.30
CA VAL A 217 -9.29 18.84 0.32
C VAL A 217 -9.42 20.02 -0.62
N SER A 218 -8.36 20.38 -1.37
CA SER A 218 -8.35 21.54 -2.26
C SER A 218 -9.33 21.44 -3.44
N LYS A 219 -9.97 20.30 -3.65
CA LYS A 219 -11.07 20.15 -4.62
C LYS A 219 -12.36 20.83 -4.14
N TYR A 220 -12.56 20.93 -2.84
CA TYR A 220 -13.80 21.36 -2.21
C TYR A 220 -13.61 22.63 -1.37
N TYR A 221 -12.45 22.84 -0.78
CA TYR A 221 -12.14 23.91 0.14
C TYR A 221 -10.91 24.70 -0.26
N ASP A 222 -10.98 26.03 -0.23
CA ASP A 222 -9.88 26.92 -0.60
C ASP A 222 -8.92 27.13 0.58
N LEU A 223 -8.01 26.17 0.75
CA LEU A 223 -6.93 26.26 1.75
C LEU A 223 -6.02 27.49 1.54
N THR A 224 -5.90 28.00 0.30
CA THR A 224 -5.09 29.17 -0.01
C THR A 224 -5.76 30.44 0.51
N ALA A 225 -7.07 30.61 0.26
CA ALA A 225 -7.82 31.74 0.76
C ALA A 225 -7.86 31.77 2.30
N GLU A 226 -8.01 30.59 2.94
CA GLU A 226 -7.98 30.50 4.38
C GLU A 226 -6.63 30.89 4.97
N ASN A 227 -5.55 30.39 4.37
CA ASN A 227 -4.20 30.78 4.79
C ASN A 227 -3.96 32.30 4.63
N GLN A 228 -4.47 32.90 3.55
CA GLN A 228 -4.35 34.35 3.34
C GLN A 228 -5.04 35.17 4.43
N LYS A 229 -6.18 34.70 5.00
CA LYS A 229 -6.85 35.39 6.11
C LYS A 229 -6.01 35.42 7.38
N LEU A 230 -5.11 34.48 7.56
CA LEU A 230 -4.23 34.41 8.73
C LEU A 230 -3.02 35.34 8.62
N LEU A 231 -2.68 35.83 7.42
CA LEU A 231 -1.54 36.73 7.21
C LEU A 231 -1.76 38.05 7.93
N LYS A 232 -0.73 38.57 8.56
CA LYS A 232 -0.74 39.84 9.29
C LYS A 232 -0.16 41.00 8.48
N ASN A 233 0.38 40.74 7.29
CA ASN A 233 0.99 41.72 6.38
C ASN A 233 2.03 42.59 7.07
N LYS A 234 2.88 41.96 7.89
CA LYS A 234 3.90 42.63 8.68
C LYS A 234 5.04 43.17 7.80
N GLN A 235 5.53 44.35 8.17
CA GLN A 235 6.72 44.91 7.56
C GLN A 235 7.98 44.45 8.31
N GLY A 236 9.10 44.39 7.63
CA GLY A 236 10.37 43.95 8.19
C GLY A 236 10.52 42.43 8.21
N TRP A 237 11.77 41.97 8.24
CA TRP A 237 12.14 40.60 8.06
C TRP A 237 11.55 39.67 9.15
N TRP A 238 11.72 40.05 10.42
CA TRP A 238 11.19 39.27 11.54
C TRP A 238 9.66 39.17 11.54
N GLY A 239 9.00 40.29 11.24
CA GLY A 239 7.52 40.29 11.18
C GLY A 239 6.99 39.38 10.08
N LYS A 240 7.60 39.42 8.91
CA LYS A 240 7.23 38.50 7.79
C LYS A 240 7.46 37.05 8.15
N LYS A 241 8.63 36.72 8.70
CA LYS A 241 8.98 35.31 9.03
C LYS A 241 8.16 34.72 10.18
N LEU A 242 7.67 35.54 11.09
CA LEU A 242 6.83 35.09 12.20
C LEU A 242 5.35 34.97 11.86
N TRP A 243 4.86 35.77 10.87
CA TRP A 243 3.42 35.88 10.64
C TRP A 243 2.97 35.66 9.20
N ASP A 244 3.82 35.85 8.22
CA ASP A 244 3.39 35.93 6.82
C ASP A 244 4.08 34.90 5.90
N GLU A 245 5.27 34.43 6.26
CA GLU A 245 6.05 33.51 5.43
C GLU A 245 6.62 32.36 6.26
N SER A 246 6.93 31.25 5.58
CA SER A 246 7.73 30.19 6.22
C SER A 246 9.11 30.72 6.61
N LEU A 247 9.66 30.21 7.74
CA LEU A 247 10.99 30.59 8.19
C LEU A 247 12.04 30.35 7.10
N VAL A 248 12.01 29.16 6.51
CA VAL A 248 12.76 28.84 5.30
C VAL A 248 11.77 28.34 4.26
N GLN A 249 11.85 28.91 3.07
CA GLN A 249 11.11 28.47 1.90
C GLN A 249 12.04 28.42 0.71
N ILE A 250 12.10 27.27 0.06
CA ILE A 250 12.87 27.04 -1.15
C ILE A 250 11.92 26.44 -2.18
N GLN A 251 11.92 27.00 -3.37
CA GLN A 251 11.11 26.49 -4.48
C GLN A 251 11.94 26.52 -5.76
N GLY A 252 11.99 25.38 -6.45
CA GLY A 252 12.49 25.24 -7.81
C GLY A 252 11.34 24.88 -8.77
N GLU A 253 11.69 24.46 -9.98
CA GLU A 253 10.70 24.00 -10.98
C GLU A 253 10.04 22.70 -10.54
N ASP A 254 10.83 21.74 -10.02
CA ASP A 254 10.39 20.37 -9.69
C ASP A 254 10.44 20.08 -8.19
N TYR A 255 10.68 21.06 -7.34
CA TYR A 255 10.73 20.84 -5.90
C TYR A 255 10.33 22.06 -5.10
N TRP A 256 9.87 21.83 -3.90
CA TRP A 256 9.63 22.85 -2.90
C TRP A 256 9.90 22.33 -1.50
N PHE A 257 10.38 23.19 -0.61
CA PHE A 257 10.60 22.89 0.80
C PHE A 257 10.17 24.06 1.66
N THR A 258 9.59 23.75 2.80
CA THR A 258 9.31 24.73 3.86
C THR A 258 9.80 24.19 5.19
N LEU A 259 10.34 25.06 6.02
CA LEU A 259 10.70 24.77 7.39
C LEU A 259 10.10 25.85 8.29
N ASN A 260 9.35 25.41 9.32
CA ASN A 260 8.68 26.28 10.25
C ASN A 260 8.93 25.84 11.69
N PRO A 261 9.19 26.76 12.62
CA PRO A 261 9.15 26.47 14.04
C PRO A 261 7.70 26.26 14.48
N ILE A 262 7.52 25.43 15.50
CA ILE A 262 6.22 25.21 16.13
C ILE A 262 6.35 25.61 17.60
N LEU A 263 5.37 26.38 18.06
CA LEU A 263 5.21 26.74 19.45
C LEU A 263 3.75 26.58 19.83
N ASP A 264 3.47 25.72 20.81
CA ASP A 264 2.15 25.55 21.40
C ASP A 264 2.27 25.67 22.92
N LEU A 265 1.67 26.72 23.47
CA LEU A 265 1.67 27.03 24.89
C LEU A 265 0.23 26.93 25.41
N GLN A 266 -0.02 25.94 26.24
CA GLN A 266 -1.32 25.73 26.88
C GLN A 266 -1.22 26.00 28.36
N PHE A 267 -2.17 26.73 28.91
CA PHE A 267 -2.30 27.02 30.33
C PHE A 267 -3.72 26.68 30.78
N GLY A 268 -3.82 26.07 31.94
CA GLY A 268 -5.08 25.68 32.49
C GLY A 268 -5.08 25.71 34.02
N LYS A 269 -6.25 25.52 34.59
CA LYS A 269 -6.45 25.40 36.02
C LYS A 269 -7.10 24.04 36.32
N SER A 270 -6.61 23.36 37.31
CA SER A 270 -7.20 22.15 37.88
C SER A 270 -7.75 22.46 39.25
N ASP A 271 -8.89 21.85 39.59
CA ASP A 271 -9.40 21.92 40.96
C ASP A 271 -8.49 21.04 41.84
N PRO A 272 -7.99 21.58 42.97
CA PRO A 272 -6.72 21.16 43.49
C PRO A 272 -6.80 19.97 44.40
N SER A 273 -5.88 19.06 44.22
CA SER A 273 -5.33 18.32 45.35
C SER A 273 -3.83 18.60 45.53
N VAL A 274 -3.06 18.77 44.46
CA VAL A 274 -1.60 18.95 44.52
C VAL A 274 -1.13 20.22 43.80
N SER A 275 -1.71 20.57 42.66
CA SER A 275 -1.28 21.72 41.86
C SER A 275 -2.49 22.49 41.33
N SER A 276 -2.49 23.81 41.56
CA SER A 276 -3.60 24.68 41.12
C SER A 276 -3.57 25.04 39.64
N TYR A 277 -2.51 24.77 38.90
CA TYR A 277 -2.39 25.08 37.48
C TYR A 277 -1.81 23.94 36.67
N THR A 278 -2.27 23.82 35.45
CA THR A 278 -1.76 22.90 34.43
C THR A 278 -1.11 23.69 33.31
N TYR A 279 -0.17 23.07 32.60
CA TYR A 279 0.43 23.67 31.43
C TYR A 279 0.94 22.58 30.48
N VAL A 280 1.00 22.93 29.19
CA VAL A 280 1.81 22.19 28.22
C VAL A 280 2.61 23.23 27.43
N ASN A 281 3.91 23.00 27.35
CA ASN A 281 4.85 23.82 26.59
C ASN A 281 5.47 22.93 25.53
N THR A 282 4.98 23.04 24.30
CA THR A 282 5.47 22.29 23.14
C THR A 282 6.29 23.19 22.25
N ARG A 283 7.48 22.74 21.93
CA ARG A 283 8.39 23.38 20.98
C ARG A 283 8.76 22.37 19.91
N GLY A 284 8.79 22.79 18.67
CA GLY A 284 9.08 21.87 17.59
C GLY A 284 9.48 22.54 16.29
N ILE A 285 9.77 21.70 15.33
CA ILE A 285 10.11 22.09 13.96
C ILE A 285 9.31 21.20 13.01
N GLN A 286 8.69 21.81 12.02
CA GLN A 286 8.05 21.12 10.92
C GLN A 286 8.80 21.37 9.62
N PHE A 287 9.08 20.30 8.90
CA PHE A 287 9.70 20.27 7.60
C PHE A 287 8.77 19.61 6.60
N ASN A 288 8.35 20.34 5.57
CA ASN A 288 7.50 19.86 4.49
C ASN A 288 8.19 20.03 3.16
N GLY A 289 7.90 19.13 2.22
CA GLY A 289 8.44 19.26 0.88
C GLY A 289 7.77 18.37 -0.15
N GLY A 290 8.05 18.69 -1.40
CA GLY A 290 7.65 17.90 -2.56
C GLY A 290 8.78 17.81 -3.58
N LEU A 291 8.90 16.67 -4.23
CA LEU A 291 9.83 16.39 -5.31
C LEU A 291 9.02 15.89 -6.51
N GLY A 292 9.04 16.68 -7.58
CA GLY A 292 8.13 16.50 -8.71
C GLY A 292 6.66 16.59 -8.26
N SER A 293 5.78 15.95 -9.02
CA SER A 293 4.35 15.91 -8.73
C SER A 293 3.93 14.70 -7.89
N GLN A 294 4.83 13.76 -7.65
CA GLN A 294 4.50 12.43 -7.13
C GLN A 294 4.98 12.16 -5.72
N LEU A 295 6.07 12.78 -5.28
CA LEU A 295 6.69 12.51 -3.99
C LEU A 295 6.54 13.72 -3.07
N ASN A 296 5.92 13.51 -1.92
CA ASN A 296 5.76 14.52 -0.88
C ASN A 296 6.18 13.95 0.47
N PHE A 297 6.71 14.79 1.33
CA PHE A 297 7.11 14.38 2.67
C PHE A 297 6.87 15.47 3.68
N THR A 298 6.57 15.05 4.89
CA THR A 298 6.50 15.89 6.08
C THR A 298 7.23 15.22 7.22
N THR A 299 7.91 16.03 8.03
CA THR A 299 8.50 15.59 9.28
C THR A 299 8.29 16.67 10.32
N THR A 300 7.76 16.28 11.47
CA THR A 300 7.54 17.15 12.60
C THR A 300 8.17 16.55 13.84
N ILE A 301 8.99 17.30 14.53
CA ILE A 301 9.64 16.90 15.78
C ILE A 301 9.22 17.88 16.84
N TYR A 302 8.67 17.36 17.93
CA TYR A 302 8.23 18.13 19.09
C TYR A 302 9.00 17.71 20.34
N GLU A 303 9.27 18.66 21.19
CA GLU A 303 9.66 18.44 22.57
C GLU A 303 8.67 19.17 23.46
N SER A 304 8.08 18.45 24.38
CA SER A 304 6.99 18.97 25.20
C SER A 304 7.26 18.76 26.67
N GLN A 305 6.92 19.75 27.46
CA GLN A 305 6.90 19.67 28.91
C GLN A 305 5.50 20.00 29.40
N GLY A 306 4.92 19.11 30.20
CA GLY A 306 3.54 19.28 30.63
C GLY A 306 3.30 18.86 32.07
N ARG A 307 2.43 19.61 32.72
CA ARG A 307 1.80 19.27 34.00
C ARG A 307 0.30 19.16 33.71
N PHE A 308 -0.21 17.97 33.91
CA PHE A 308 -1.63 17.70 33.67
C PHE A 308 -2.42 17.70 34.97
N ALA A 309 -3.74 17.56 34.87
CA ALA A 309 -4.60 17.37 36.04
C ALA A 309 -4.29 16.03 36.75
N ASP A 310 -4.51 15.97 38.06
CA ASP A 310 -4.14 14.81 38.87
C ASP A 310 -4.75 13.50 38.39
N TYR A 311 -6.00 13.49 37.94
CA TYR A 311 -6.64 12.28 37.46
C TYR A 311 -5.96 11.77 36.17
N PHE A 312 -5.46 12.67 35.33
CA PHE A 312 -4.75 12.33 34.11
C PHE A 312 -3.36 11.78 34.44
N ASN A 313 -2.65 12.43 35.36
CA ASN A 313 -1.34 11.97 35.81
C ASN A 313 -1.42 10.55 36.40
N ARG A 314 -2.39 10.32 37.29
CA ARG A 314 -2.64 9.00 37.88
C ARG A 314 -2.92 7.94 36.82
N TYR A 315 -3.71 8.26 35.82
CA TYR A 315 -3.97 7.34 34.71
C TYR A 315 -2.71 7.07 33.90
N ALA A 316 -1.97 8.09 33.50
CA ALA A 316 -0.73 7.96 32.75
C ALA A 316 0.34 7.14 33.49
N GLU A 317 0.39 7.24 34.81
CA GLU A 317 1.28 6.45 35.69
C GLU A 317 0.78 5.00 35.84
N SER A 318 -0.53 4.79 35.94
CA SER A 318 -1.11 3.45 36.15
C SER A 318 -0.93 2.50 34.97
N ILE A 319 -0.75 3.05 33.76
CA ILE A 319 -0.51 2.26 32.53
C ILE A 319 0.97 2.14 32.18
N ALA A 320 1.86 2.70 33.02
CA ALA A 320 3.30 2.56 32.83
C ALA A 320 3.79 1.20 33.35
N PRO A 321 4.76 0.55 32.67
CA PRO A 321 5.31 -0.72 33.13
C PRO A 321 6.22 -0.53 34.38
N ASP A 322 6.20 -1.53 35.23
CA ASP A 322 7.07 -1.54 36.45
C ASP A 322 8.55 -1.47 36.07
N GLY A 323 9.28 -0.58 36.71
CA GLY A 323 10.72 -0.37 36.48
C GLY A 323 11.08 0.24 35.13
N GLY A 324 10.07 0.63 34.31
CA GLY A 324 10.22 1.32 33.02
C GLY A 324 10.11 2.84 33.13
N ASN A 325 9.57 3.47 32.14
CA ASN A 325 9.29 4.90 32.13
C ASN A 325 8.17 5.25 33.12
N PRO A 326 8.23 6.41 33.77
CA PRO A 326 7.31 6.74 34.88
C PRO A 326 5.87 6.96 34.46
N ALA A 327 5.62 7.28 33.21
CA ALA A 327 4.26 7.50 32.67
C ALA A 327 4.17 7.22 31.17
N ILE A 328 2.98 6.86 30.73
CA ILE A 328 2.58 6.80 29.32
C ILE A 328 1.50 7.85 29.11
N ILE A 329 1.82 8.90 28.38
CA ILE A 329 0.85 9.96 28.08
C ILE A 329 -0.08 9.48 26.96
N PRO A 330 -1.40 9.37 27.20
CA PRO A 330 -2.37 8.93 26.21
C PRO A 330 -2.31 9.74 24.89
N GLY A 331 -2.27 9.04 23.76
CA GLY A 331 -2.18 9.66 22.43
C GLY A 331 -0.80 10.21 22.06
N ILE A 332 0.18 10.21 23.00
CA ILE A 332 1.53 10.72 22.79
C ILE A 332 2.56 9.61 22.97
N GLY A 333 2.60 8.97 24.14
CA GLY A 333 3.51 7.87 24.42
C GLY A 333 4.34 8.02 25.67
N ILE A 334 5.55 7.50 25.61
CA ILE A 334 6.49 7.40 26.75
C ILE A 334 6.91 8.78 27.22
N ALA A 335 6.83 9.03 28.53
CA ALA A 335 7.24 10.28 29.15
C ALA A 335 8.27 10.04 30.25
N LYS A 336 9.16 11.01 30.45
CA LYS A 336 10.10 11.07 31.56
C LYS A 336 9.55 12.03 32.62
N ARG A 337 9.95 11.83 33.88
CA ARG A 337 9.61 12.77 34.96
C ARG A 337 10.36 14.09 34.76
N PHE A 338 9.63 15.18 34.84
CA PHE A 338 10.15 16.54 34.83
C PHE A 338 9.72 17.25 36.10
N LYS A 339 10.68 17.69 36.90
CA LYS A 339 10.41 18.19 38.27
C LYS A 339 9.65 17.16 39.12
N THR A 340 8.78 17.63 40.01
CA THR A 340 8.06 16.76 40.94
C THR A 340 6.77 16.18 40.33
N ASP A 341 6.05 16.95 39.56
CA ASP A 341 4.66 16.68 39.14
C ASP A 341 4.38 16.98 37.63
N ALA A 342 5.42 17.01 36.86
CA ALA A 342 5.33 17.25 35.41
C ALA A 342 6.08 16.15 34.63
N TYR A 343 5.88 16.13 33.34
CA TYR A 343 6.45 15.18 32.41
C TYR A 343 7.16 15.88 31.26
N ASP A 344 8.21 15.25 30.77
CA ASP A 344 8.95 15.61 29.58
C ASP A 344 8.75 14.49 28.55
N PHE A 345 8.24 14.82 27.38
CA PHE A 345 7.88 13.85 26.35
C PHE A 345 8.18 14.38 24.95
N PRO A 346 9.05 13.68 24.20
CA PRO A 346 9.27 13.95 22.80
C PRO A 346 8.16 13.32 21.96
N LEU A 347 7.85 13.93 20.83
CA LEU A 347 6.99 13.38 19.80
C LEU A 347 7.60 13.65 18.45
N ALA A 348 7.69 12.63 17.61
CA ALA A 348 8.06 12.77 16.21
C ALA A 348 6.95 12.19 15.33
N GLU A 349 6.64 12.86 14.26
CA GLU A 349 5.75 12.36 13.22
C GLU A 349 6.39 12.60 11.86
N ALA A 350 6.31 11.63 10.99
CA ALA A 350 6.85 11.72 9.63
C ALA A 350 5.94 10.97 8.65
N ASN A 351 5.85 11.48 7.44
CA ASN A 351 5.14 10.82 6.36
C ASN A 351 5.87 11.06 5.04
N LEU A 352 6.01 9.99 4.27
CA LEU A 352 6.45 10.02 2.89
C LEU A 352 5.29 9.53 2.03
N ALA A 353 4.73 10.40 1.21
CA ALA A 353 3.63 10.11 0.31
C ALA A 353 4.14 9.99 -1.13
N TYR A 354 3.87 8.85 -1.76
CA TYR A 354 4.18 8.60 -3.15
C TYR A 354 2.91 8.31 -3.94
N THR A 355 2.66 9.12 -4.97
CA THR A 355 1.45 9.05 -5.79
C THR A 355 1.84 8.83 -7.26
N PRO A 356 2.10 7.56 -7.66
CA PRO A 356 2.52 7.23 -9.03
C PRO A 356 1.42 7.48 -10.07
N SER A 357 0.17 7.51 -9.65
CA SER A 357 -0.97 7.76 -10.53
C SER A 357 -2.13 8.39 -9.76
N LYS A 358 -3.13 8.90 -10.49
CA LYS A 358 -4.38 9.43 -9.91
C LYS A 358 -5.19 8.40 -9.11
N PHE A 359 -4.87 7.12 -9.23
CA PHE A 359 -5.59 6.03 -8.58
C PHE A 359 -4.92 5.53 -7.31
N ILE A 360 -3.60 5.68 -7.18
CA ILE A 360 -2.79 5.06 -6.15
C ILE A 360 -2.04 6.13 -5.37
N ASN A 361 -2.20 6.10 -4.06
CA ASN A 361 -1.43 6.91 -3.11
C ASN A 361 -0.88 6.00 -2.02
N MET A 362 0.43 5.95 -1.90
CA MET A 362 1.17 5.16 -0.91
C MET A 362 1.74 6.09 0.14
N ASN A 363 1.62 5.72 1.40
CA ASN A 363 2.18 6.48 2.51
C ASN A 363 3.02 5.55 3.39
N LEU A 364 4.27 5.88 3.57
CA LEU A 364 5.13 5.29 4.58
C LEU A 364 5.37 6.34 5.66
N GLY A 365 5.04 6.02 6.90
CA GLY A 365 5.10 7.03 7.94
C GLY A 365 5.29 6.50 9.34
N TYR A 366 5.52 7.46 10.23
CA TYR A 366 5.43 7.32 11.68
C TYR A 366 4.47 8.40 12.17
N GLY A 367 3.32 8.00 12.69
CA GLY A 367 2.25 8.93 13.03
C GLY A 367 0.95 8.20 13.36
N ARG A 368 -0.16 8.91 13.30
CA ARG A 368 -1.48 8.39 13.62
C ARG A 368 -2.38 8.40 12.41
N ASN A 369 -3.26 7.42 12.32
CA ASN A 369 -4.33 7.35 11.33
C ASN A 369 -5.66 7.31 12.08
N PHE A 370 -6.73 7.66 11.37
CA PHE A 370 -8.08 7.65 11.91
C PHE A 370 -9.04 7.13 10.83
N ILE A 371 -9.89 6.18 11.18
CA ILE A 371 -10.92 5.67 10.29
C ILE A 371 -12.27 5.83 10.98
N GLY A 372 -13.10 6.70 10.44
CA GLY A 372 -14.40 7.09 10.96
C GLY A 372 -14.72 8.55 10.67
N ASP A 373 -15.97 8.97 10.93
CA ASP A 373 -16.43 10.34 10.73
C ASP A 373 -16.90 11.02 12.02
N GLY A 374 -16.80 10.33 13.16
CA GLY A 374 -17.11 10.91 14.47
C GLY A 374 -15.88 11.50 15.17
N TYR A 375 -16.11 12.15 16.32
CA TYR A 375 -15.03 12.62 17.20
C TYR A 375 -14.19 11.48 17.80
N ARG A 376 -14.78 10.31 17.97
CA ARG A 376 -14.09 9.05 18.32
C ARG A 376 -14.51 8.00 17.30
N SER A 377 -13.65 7.01 17.12
CA SER A 377 -13.93 5.89 16.23
C SER A 377 -13.81 4.56 16.95
N LEU A 378 -14.78 3.68 16.70
CA LEU A 378 -14.70 2.26 17.08
C LEU A 378 -13.89 1.44 16.05
N LEU A 379 -13.65 2.00 14.87
CA LEU A 379 -12.92 1.33 13.79
C LEU A 379 -11.41 1.49 14.01
N TRP A 380 -10.89 2.71 13.89
CA TRP A 380 -9.50 3.05 14.14
C TRP A 380 -9.39 4.47 14.68
N SER A 381 -9.00 4.62 15.94
CA SER A 381 -8.96 5.90 16.65
C SER A 381 -7.54 6.49 16.69
N ASP A 382 -7.47 7.80 16.91
CA ASP A 382 -6.26 8.58 17.16
C ASP A 382 -5.78 8.53 18.63
N GLY A 383 -6.41 7.70 19.47
CA GLY A 383 -6.06 7.58 20.89
C GLY A 383 -4.73 6.87 21.18
N ALA A 384 -4.17 6.17 20.19
CA ALA A 384 -2.85 5.53 20.32
C ALA A 384 -1.71 6.56 20.16
N SER A 385 -0.54 6.22 20.73
CA SER A 385 0.71 6.92 20.40
C SER A 385 1.05 6.74 18.92
N PRO A 386 1.83 7.65 18.31
CA PRO A 386 2.32 7.46 16.95
C PRO A 386 3.04 6.13 16.76
N TYR A 387 2.86 5.53 15.61
CA TYR A 387 3.39 4.22 15.23
C TYR A 387 3.89 4.22 13.78
N PRO A 388 4.87 3.37 13.44
CA PRO A 388 5.22 3.12 12.05
C PRO A 388 4.02 2.51 11.31
N TYR A 389 3.79 2.98 10.10
CA TYR A 389 2.72 2.45 9.26
C TYR A 389 3.07 2.48 7.77
N PHE A 390 2.45 1.59 7.04
CA PHE A 390 2.31 1.68 5.60
C PHE A 390 0.82 1.75 5.25
N LYS A 391 0.43 2.78 4.52
CA LYS A 391 -0.96 2.98 4.07
C LYS A 391 -1.01 3.06 2.55
N LEU A 392 -1.84 2.22 1.95
CA LEU A 392 -2.12 2.22 0.53
C LEU A 392 -3.57 2.62 0.31
N ASN A 393 -3.78 3.73 -0.38
CA ASN A 393 -5.08 4.18 -0.84
C ASN A 393 -5.21 3.93 -2.33
N THR A 394 -6.24 3.20 -2.73
CA THR A 394 -6.63 3.01 -4.12
C THR A 394 -7.99 3.68 -4.33
N THR A 395 -8.02 4.69 -5.21
CA THR A 395 -9.24 5.46 -5.46
C THR A 395 -9.59 5.40 -6.93
N PHE A 396 -10.77 4.90 -7.26
CA PHE A 396 -11.28 4.87 -8.62
C PHE A 396 -12.80 4.93 -8.62
N TRP A 397 -13.36 5.61 -9.58
CA TRP A 397 -14.80 5.78 -9.71
C TRP A 397 -15.43 6.32 -8.41
N LYS A 398 -16.31 5.59 -7.76
CA LYS A 398 -16.99 5.90 -6.49
C LYS A 398 -16.41 5.15 -5.28
N ILE A 399 -15.25 4.53 -5.43
CA ILE A 399 -14.63 3.65 -4.44
C ILE A 399 -13.30 4.24 -4.01
N LYS A 400 -13.05 4.22 -2.70
CA LYS A 400 -11.72 4.36 -2.10
C LYS A 400 -11.48 3.17 -1.20
N TYR A 401 -10.42 2.43 -1.49
CA TYR A 401 -9.98 1.30 -0.68
C TYR A 401 -8.67 1.65 0.02
N THR A 402 -8.69 1.61 1.33
CA THR A 402 -7.55 1.91 2.20
C THR A 402 -7.06 0.64 2.87
N ASN A 403 -5.79 0.29 2.64
CA ASN A 403 -5.08 -0.74 3.38
C ASN A 403 -4.12 -0.04 4.35
N LEU A 404 -4.18 -0.37 5.62
CA LEU A 404 -3.36 0.20 6.67
C LEU A 404 -2.65 -0.91 7.43
N TYR A 405 -1.33 -0.95 7.32
CA TYR A 405 -0.46 -1.88 8.03
C TYR A 405 0.32 -1.12 9.09
N THR A 406 0.34 -1.61 10.32
CA THR A 406 0.92 -0.90 11.46
C THR A 406 1.81 -1.79 12.32
N TRP A 407 2.88 -1.18 12.84
CA TRP A 407 3.81 -1.75 13.79
C TRP A 407 3.61 -1.05 15.13
N LEU A 408 3.03 -1.73 16.09
CA LEU A 408 2.60 -1.16 17.35
C LEU A 408 3.47 -1.65 18.50
N LYS A 409 3.51 -0.89 19.58
CA LYS A 409 4.07 -1.31 20.87
C LYS A 409 2.93 -1.57 21.85
N ASP A 410 3.03 -2.69 22.54
CA ASP A 410 2.13 -2.99 23.64
C ASP A 410 2.75 -2.44 24.93
N VAL A 411 2.15 -1.39 25.44
CA VAL A 411 2.66 -0.68 26.62
C VAL A 411 2.09 -1.21 27.94
N ARG A 412 1.23 -2.23 27.90
CA ARG A 412 0.64 -2.82 29.10
C ARG A 412 1.73 -3.48 29.95
N PRO A 413 1.65 -3.36 31.28
CA PRO A 413 2.63 -3.97 32.19
C PRO A 413 2.83 -5.48 31.94
N GLU A 414 1.75 -6.21 31.69
CA GLU A 414 1.74 -7.66 31.49
C GLU A 414 2.46 -8.09 30.20
N ALA A 415 2.55 -7.21 29.21
CA ALA A 415 3.18 -7.47 27.93
C ALA A 415 4.63 -6.97 27.84
N THR A 416 5.15 -6.36 28.91
CA THR A 416 6.50 -5.77 28.94
C THR A 416 7.48 -6.75 29.55
N LEU A 417 8.51 -7.12 28.78
CA LEU A 417 9.62 -7.97 29.22
C LEU A 417 10.90 -7.15 29.27
N ASP A 418 11.69 -7.34 30.34
CA ASP A 418 13.02 -6.73 30.50
C ASP A 418 13.04 -5.21 30.24
N ARG A 419 12.00 -4.50 30.66
CA ARG A 419 11.81 -3.06 30.40
C ARG A 419 11.64 -2.68 28.94
N THR A 420 11.41 -3.66 28.04
CA THR A 420 11.11 -3.43 26.63
C THR A 420 9.64 -3.72 26.34
N TYR A 421 9.05 -2.90 25.50
CA TYR A 421 7.66 -3.08 25.10
C TYR A 421 7.53 -4.17 24.02
N ALA A 422 6.62 -5.10 24.23
CA ALA A 422 6.29 -6.11 23.22
C ALA A 422 5.82 -5.46 21.92
N THR A 423 6.17 -6.08 20.81
CA THR A 423 5.71 -5.65 19.50
C THR A 423 4.41 -6.37 19.12
N LYS A 424 3.46 -5.65 18.59
CA LYS A 424 2.25 -6.18 17.95
C LYS A 424 2.04 -5.52 16.61
N PHE A 425 1.28 -6.16 15.76
CA PHE A 425 1.02 -5.73 14.40
C PHE A 425 -0.48 -5.61 14.18
N ALA A 426 -0.88 -4.77 13.23
CA ALA A 426 -2.24 -4.79 12.73
C ALA A 426 -2.27 -4.59 11.22
N ALA A 427 -3.19 -5.29 10.58
CA ALA A 427 -3.61 -5.09 9.21
C ALA A 427 -5.08 -4.66 9.22
N SER A 428 -5.39 -3.54 8.59
CA SER A 428 -6.74 -2.99 8.57
C SER A 428 -7.11 -2.61 7.15
N HIS A 429 -8.35 -2.91 6.77
CA HIS A 429 -8.91 -2.67 5.46
C HIS A 429 -10.18 -1.84 5.60
N TYR A 430 -10.27 -0.78 4.82
CA TYR A 430 -11.45 0.08 4.80
C TYR A 430 -11.87 0.36 3.37
N LEU A 431 -13.03 -0.14 3.00
CA LEU A 431 -13.67 0.12 1.71
C LEU A 431 -14.73 1.18 1.88
N SER A 432 -14.59 2.30 1.21
CA SER A 432 -15.59 3.38 1.16
C SER A 432 -16.21 3.43 -0.24
N LEU A 433 -17.53 3.34 -0.32
CA LEU A 433 -18.31 3.36 -1.55
C LEU A 433 -19.36 4.46 -1.50
N ASN A 434 -19.31 5.42 -2.42
CA ASN A 434 -20.36 6.40 -2.66
C ASN A 434 -21.52 5.78 -3.48
N VAL A 435 -22.48 5.16 -2.81
CA VAL A 435 -23.58 4.45 -3.48
C VAL A 435 -24.45 5.42 -4.27
N THR A 436 -24.79 6.53 -3.65
CA THR A 436 -25.51 7.64 -4.28
C THR A 436 -24.82 8.96 -3.94
N ASN A 437 -25.34 10.08 -4.47
CA ASN A 437 -24.85 11.42 -4.11
C ASN A 437 -25.11 11.84 -2.65
N LYS A 438 -25.88 11.04 -1.89
CA LYS A 438 -26.22 11.29 -0.48
C LYS A 438 -25.78 10.17 0.46
N TRP A 439 -25.37 9.02 -0.07
CA TRP A 439 -25.05 7.83 0.72
C TRP A 439 -23.66 7.32 0.42
N ASN A 440 -22.81 7.29 1.44
CA ASN A 440 -21.54 6.59 1.48
C ASN A 440 -21.64 5.40 2.43
N ILE A 441 -21.19 4.24 2.01
CA ILE A 441 -21.11 3.03 2.84
C ILE A 441 -19.63 2.70 3.04
N GLY A 442 -19.24 2.54 4.31
CA GLY A 442 -17.92 2.08 4.71
C GLY A 442 -17.97 0.64 5.23
N LEU A 443 -17.09 -0.22 4.74
CA LEU A 443 -16.85 -1.55 5.29
C LEU A 443 -15.45 -1.58 5.88
N PHE A 444 -15.33 -2.09 7.12
CA PHE A 444 -14.07 -2.12 7.84
C PHE A 444 -13.78 -3.52 8.38
N GLU A 445 -12.54 -3.92 8.22
CA GLU A 445 -11.98 -5.13 8.80
C GLU A 445 -10.62 -4.81 9.41
N SER A 446 -10.28 -5.45 10.52
CA SER A 446 -8.97 -5.30 11.14
C SER A 446 -8.57 -6.55 11.91
N VAL A 447 -7.34 -6.98 11.72
CA VAL A 447 -6.71 -8.06 12.46
C VAL A 447 -5.51 -7.51 13.22
N VAL A 448 -5.45 -7.83 14.52
CA VAL A 448 -4.34 -7.42 15.40
C VAL A 448 -3.71 -8.68 15.98
N TRP A 449 -2.38 -8.78 15.93
CA TRP A 449 -1.66 -9.93 16.48
C TRP A 449 -0.37 -9.55 17.20
N ALA A 450 -0.02 -10.32 18.21
CA ALA A 450 1.25 -10.19 18.92
C ALA A 450 2.38 -10.89 18.15
N ASN A 451 3.61 -10.42 18.34
CA ASN A 451 4.81 -11.04 17.77
C ASN A 451 5.25 -12.27 18.60
N ASN A 452 4.33 -13.22 18.80
CA ASN A 452 4.62 -14.46 19.50
C ASN A 452 5.35 -15.43 18.57
N ASN A 453 6.29 -16.21 19.12
CA ASN A 453 7.05 -17.21 18.37
C ASN A 453 7.81 -16.65 17.15
N ASN A 454 8.25 -15.41 17.21
CA ASN A 454 8.93 -14.72 16.11
C ASN A 454 8.14 -14.72 14.79
N ARG A 455 6.81 -14.73 14.86
CA ARG A 455 5.93 -14.75 13.70
C ARG A 455 6.18 -13.56 12.76
N GLY A 456 6.58 -12.42 13.32
CA GLY A 456 6.85 -11.22 12.55
C GLY A 456 5.59 -10.56 11.98
N PHE A 457 5.83 -9.66 11.04
CA PHE A 457 4.78 -9.01 10.27
C PHE A 457 4.39 -9.89 9.09
N ASP A 458 3.09 -10.11 8.89
CA ASP A 458 2.54 -10.94 7.83
C ASP A 458 1.43 -10.16 7.12
N MET A 459 1.61 -9.93 5.81
CA MET A 459 0.63 -9.22 4.97
C MET A 459 -0.52 -10.14 4.49
N SER A 460 -0.41 -11.45 4.71
CA SER A 460 -1.41 -12.43 4.24
C SER A 460 -2.64 -12.53 5.14
N PHE A 461 -2.70 -11.78 6.23
CA PHE A 461 -3.93 -11.63 7.01
C PHE A 461 -4.89 -10.67 6.30
N VAL A 462 -5.60 -11.22 5.34
CA VAL A 462 -6.72 -10.56 4.66
C VAL A 462 -7.89 -11.52 4.67
#